data_6ab45a9e1ee700ba146d316064727049
#
_entry.id   6ab45a9e1ee700ba146d316064727049
#
_cell.length_a   1.000
_cell.length_b   1.000
_cell.length_c   1.000
_cell.angle_alpha   90.00
_cell.angle_beta   90.00
_cell.angle_gamma   90.00
#
_symmetry.space_group_name_H-M   'P 1'
#
loop_
_entity.id
_entity.type
_entity.pdbx_description
1 polymer ?
#
loop_
_entity_poly.entity_id
_entity_poly.type
_entity_poly.pdbx_seq_one_letter_code
_entity_poly.pdbx_strand_id
1 'polypeptide(L)'
;MTPQQLSHELREEQTPDLNRRRWIVGLSMAGAAIGQLVTLYQTGIVKRLPDPPLPYIDSNRVNASNYAYKRAQTPDAVLMVITYGLTAWAAAAGGKDRAETNPALPIAMGLKTIADTATNLTLAKEEWQENKAFCAYCQTASLLSVASVALAVPEMVRAFRNVFRR
;
A
#
# COMPACT_ATOMS: atom_id res chain seq x y z
N MET A 1 27.40 -3.64 -5.08
CA MET A 1 26.74 -2.50 -5.78
C MET A 1 27.08 -1.22 -5.05
N THR A 2 27.57 -0.19 -5.74
CA THR A 2 27.84 1.14 -5.17
C THR A 2 26.56 1.99 -5.17
N PRO A 3 26.45 3.04 -4.32
CA PRO A 3 25.32 3.96 -4.35
C PRO A 3 25.08 4.60 -5.73
N GLN A 4 26.14 4.95 -6.45
CA GLN A 4 26.06 5.51 -7.79
C GLN A 4 25.49 4.52 -8.81
N GLN A 5 25.91 3.26 -8.76
CA GLN A 5 25.36 2.19 -9.61
C GLN A 5 23.87 1.98 -9.34
N LEU A 6 23.46 1.93 -8.06
CA LEU A 6 22.06 1.79 -7.68
C LEU A 6 21.22 2.97 -8.19
N SER A 7 21.73 4.21 -8.02
CA SER A 7 21.06 5.42 -8.51
C SER A 7 20.85 5.38 -10.03
N HIS A 8 21.89 5.00 -10.78
CA HIS A 8 21.80 4.88 -12.23
C HIS A 8 20.76 3.82 -12.63
N GLU A 9 20.82 2.62 -12.06
CA GLU A 9 19.87 1.54 -12.37
C GLU A 9 18.41 1.96 -12.10
N LEU A 10 18.14 2.52 -10.92
CA LEU A 10 16.78 2.91 -10.53
C LEU A 10 16.21 4.05 -11.38
N ARG A 11 17.05 4.96 -11.90
CA ARG A 11 16.61 6.14 -12.66
C ARG A 11 16.61 5.95 -14.16
N GLU A 12 17.61 5.25 -14.70
CA GLU A 12 17.89 5.23 -16.13
C GLU A 12 17.49 3.89 -16.77
N GLU A 13 17.64 2.77 -16.08
CA GLU A 13 17.38 1.45 -16.64
C GLU A 13 15.89 1.17 -16.84
N GLN A 14 15.54 0.47 -17.93
CA GLN A 14 14.18 0.17 -18.34
C GLN A 14 13.96 -1.36 -18.40
N THR A 15 13.74 -1.98 -17.25
CA THR A 15 13.35 -3.39 -17.18
C THR A 15 11.88 -3.53 -16.77
N PRO A 16 11.20 -4.62 -17.18
CA PRO A 16 9.81 -4.84 -16.78
C PRO A 16 9.59 -4.81 -15.27
N ASP A 17 10.56 -5.33 -14.48
CA ASP A 17 10.46 -5.33 -13.02
C ASP A 17 10.66 -3.94 -12.43
N LEU A 18 11.66 -3.18 -12.90
CA LEU A 18 11.86 -1.81 -12.45
C LEU A 18 10.65 -0.94 -12.77
N ASN A 19 10.05 -1.10 -13.94
CA ASN A 19 8.86 -0.35 -14.31
C ASN A 19 7.66 -0.69 -13.41
N ARG A 20 7.42 -1.97 -13.10
CA ARG A 20 6.39 -2.39 -12.13
C ARG A 20 6.66 -1.81 -10.74
N ARG A 21 7.92 -1.86 -10.28
CA ARG A 21 8.34 -1.31 -8.99
C ARG A 21 8.13 0.20 -8.89
N ARG A 22 8.43 0.96 -9.96
CA ARG A 22 8.15 2.41 -10.03
C ARG A 22 6.65 2.69 -9.89
N TRP A 23 5.80 1.90 -10.54
CA TRP A 23 4.35 1.98 -10.34
C TRP A 23 3.94 1.65 -8.91
N ILE A 24 4.48 0.60 -8.30
CA ILE A 24 4.21 0.26 -6.88
C ILE A 24 4.61 1.43 -5.96
N VAL A 25 5.77 2.05 -6.18
CA VAL A 25 6.18 3.25 -5.42
C VAL A 25 5.15 4.38 -5.60
N GLY A 26 4.76 4.69 -6.84
CA GLY A 26 3.77 5.73 -7.12
C GLY A 26 2.41 5.47 -6.45
N LEU A 27 1.88 4.25 -6.59
CA LEU A 27 0.63 3.83 -5.94
C LEU A 27 0.74 3.91 -4.40
N SER A 28 1.87 3.51 -3.85
CA SER A 28 2.11 3.57 -2.40
C SER A 28 2.20 5.01 -1.89
N MET A 29 2.84 5.91 -2.65
CA MET A 29 2.87 7.33 -2.30
C MET A 29 1.46 7.96 -2.35
N ALA A 30 0.65 7.59 -3.35
CA ALA A 30 -0.74 8.01 -3.42
C ALA A 30 -1.57 7.48 -2.23
N GLY A 31 -1.41 6.21 -1.88
CA GLY A 31 -2.05 5.61 -0.70
C GLY A 31 -1.62 6.27 0.61
N ALA A 32 -0.33 6.58 0.76
CA ALA A 32 0.18 7.32 1.92
C ALA A 32 -0.40 8.74 2.00
N ALA A 33 -0.54 9.44 0.88
CA ALA A 33 -1.17 10.77 0.82
C ALA A 33 -2.66 10.71 1.24
N ILE A 34 -3.40 9.69 0.80
CA ILE A 34 -4.77 9.43 1.26
C ILE A 34 -4.77 9.21 2.78
N GLY A 35 -3.87 8.36 3.29
CA GLY A 35 -3.74 8.11 4.73
C GLY A 35 -3.42 9.38 5.53
N GLN A 36 -2.55 10.24 5.02
CA GLN A 36 -2.26 11.54 5.63
C GLN A 36 -3.51 12.42 5.73
N LEU A 37 -4.28 12.54 4.64
CA LEU A 37 -5.51 13.33 4.64
C LEU A 37 -6.53 12.80 5.67
N VAL A 38 -6.74 11.49 5.70
CA VAL A 38 -7.63 10.87 6.68
C VAL A 38 -7.10 11.03 8.12
N THR A 39 -5.79 10.93 8.32
CA THR A 39 -5.16 11.19 9.63
C THR A 39 -5.43 12.63 10.12
N LEU A 40 -5.32 13.63 9.22
CA LEU A 40 -5.64 15.02 9.57
C LEU A 40 -7.12 15.19 9.98
N TYR A 41 -8.02 14.43 9.38
CA TYR A 41 -9.42 14.40 9.81
C TYR A 41 -9.58 13.70 11.16
N GLN A 42 -9.03 12.52 11.35
CA GLN A 42 -9.12 11.74 12.59
C GLN A 42 -8.48 12.44 13.78
N THR A 43 -7.50 13.31 13.56
CA THR A 43 -6.86 14.14 14.59
C THR A 43 -7.52 15.51 14.77
N GLY A 44 -8.59 15.81 14.01
CA GLY A 44 -9.37 17.03 14.15
C GLY A 44 -8.77 18.29 13.50
N ILE A 45 -7.66 18.17 12.75
CA ILE A 45 -7.06 19.27 11.99
C ILE A 45 -7.96 19.64 10.81
N VAL A 46 -8.41 18.64 10.06
CA VAL A 46 -9.42 18.80 9.00
C VAL A 46 -10.79 18.48 9.61
N LYS A 47 -11.77 19.35 9.38
CA LYS A 47 -13.11 19.21 9.99
C LYS A 47 -14.07 18.36 9.19
N ARG A 48 -13.81 18.18 7.91
CA ARG A 48 -14.68 17.41 7.00
C ARG A 48 -13.87 16.84 5.84
N LEU A 49 -14.16 15.58 5.49
CA LEU A 49 -13.69 14.93 4.27
C LEU A 49 -14.75 15.11 3.18
N PRO A 50 -14.39 15.62 1.99
CA PRO A 50 -15.28 15.63 0.83
C PRO A 50 -15.58 14.19 0.39
N ASP A 51 -16.86 13.87 0.20
CA ASP A 51 -17.32 12.59 -0.33
C ASP A 51 -18.00 12.76 -1.69
N PRO A 52 -17.85 11.79 -2.60
CA PRO A 52 -18.67 11.74 -3.80
C PRO A 52 -20.15 11.48 -3.40
N PRO A 53 -21.11 12.02 -4.15
CA PRO A 53 -22.54 11.82 -3.88
C PRO A 53 -23.00 10.42 -4.33
N LEU A 54 -22.45 9.39 -3.69
CA LEU A 54 -22.77 7.99 -3.97
C LEU A 54 -23.51 7.36 -2.77
N PRO A 55 -24.45 6.44 -3.02
CA PRO A 55 -25.12 5.74 -1.93
C PRO A 55 -24.11 4.96 -1.10
N TYR A 56 -24.34 4.91 0.21
CA TYR A 56 -23.49 4.20 1.18
C TYR A 56 -22.05 4.73 1.32
N ILE A 57 -21.70 5.88 0.74
CA ILE A 57 -20.43 6.54 0.97
C ILE A 57 -20.63 7.65 2.01
N ASP A 58 -19.94 7.50 3.16
CA ASP A 58 -19.89 8.50 4.23
C ASP A 58 -18.56 8.36 4.98
N SER A 59 -17.51 8.94 4.40
CA SER A 59 -16.14 8.88 4.97
C SER A 59 -16.07 9.56 6.33
N ASN A 60 -16.87 10.59 6.56
CA ASN A 60 -16.89 11.31 7.83
C ASN A 60 -17.44 10.43 8.95
N ARG A 61 -18.58 9.76 8.72
CA ARG A 61 -19.19 8.83 9.66
C ARG A 61 -18.24 7.68 10.01
N VAL A 62 -17.64 7.04 9.01
CA VAL A 62 -16.73 5.92 9.19
C VAL A 62 -15.51 6.32 10.01
N ASN A 63 -14.83 7.40 9.61
CA ASN A 63 -13.58 7.84 10.23
C ASN A 63 -13.75 8.56 11.58
N ALA A 64 -14.97 8.93 11.98
CA ALA A 64 -15.29 9.44 13.31
C ALA A 64 -15.83 8.35 14.27
N SER A 65 -16.04 7.13 13.78
CA SER A 65 -16.59 6.02 14.58
C SER A 65 -15.52 5.33 15.42
N ASN A 66 -15.95 4.55 16.42
CA ASN A 66 -15.05 3.73 17.23
C ASN A 66 -14.23 2.74 16.39
N TYR A 67 -14.75 2.32 15.23
CA TYR A 67 -14.08 1.48 14.25
C TYR A 67 -12.69 2.00 13.91
N ALA A 68 -12.56 3.31 13.64
CA ALA A 68 -11.33 3.94 13.18
C ALA A 68 -10.23 4.07 14.26
N TYR A 69 -10.56 3.86 15.55
CA TYR A 69 -9.61 4.04 16.65
C TYR A 69 -9.37 2.76 17.47
N LYS A 70 -10.06 1.67 17.20
CA LYS A 70 -9.98 0.45 18.01
C LYS A 70 -8.65 -0.29 17.89
N ARG A 71 -7.86 -0.02 16.84
CA ARG A 71 -6.57 -0.69 16.61
C ARG A 71 -5.44 0.08 17.27
N ALA A 72 -4.74 -0.58 18.20
CA ALA A 72 -3.63 0.00 18.97
C ALA A 72 -3.97 1.34 19.66
N GLN A 73 -5.26 1.62 19.90
CA GLN A 73 -5.74 2.90 20.45
C GLN A 73 -5.22 4.13 19.69
N THR A 74 -5.12 4.00 18.37
CA THR A 74 -4.59 5.05 17.50
C THR A 74 -5.48 5.20 16.26
N PRO A 75 -5.53 6.39 15.63
CA PRO A 75 -6.15 6.55 14.33
C PRO A 75 -5.61 5.53 13.31
N ASP A 76 -6.47 4.75 12.69
CA ASP A 76 -6.05 3.68 11.77
C ASP A 76 -5.40 4.21 10.48
N ALA A 77 -5.71 5.44 10.09
CA ALA A 77 -5.07 6.09 8.96
C ALA A 77 -3.55 6.33 9.17
N VAL A 78 -3.09 6.49 10.41
CA VAL A 78 -1.64 6.55 10.73
C VAL A 78 -0.97 5.21 10.37
N LEU A 79 -1.62 4.09 10.71
CA LEU A 79 -1.13 2.76 10.35
C LEU A 79 -1.11 2.58 8.82
N MET A 80 -2.10 3.12 8.12
CA MET A 80 -2.14 3.12 6.65
C MET A 80 -0.93 3.86 6.05
N VAL A 81 -0.56 5.03 6.56
CA VAL A 81 0.63 5.79 6.13
C VAL A 81 1.89 4.95 6.30
N ILE A 82 2.06 4.33 7.48
CA ILE A 82 3.23 3.47 7.76
C ILE A 82 3.29 2.29 6.79
N THR A 83 2.17 1.60 6.59
CA THR A 83 2.07 0.43 5.72
C THR A 83 2.42 0.75 4.28
N TYR A 84 1.88 1.84 3.72
CA TYR A 84 2.23 2.29 2.38
C TYR A 84 3.69 2.76 2.27
N GLY A 85 4.22 3.44 3.29
CA GLY A 85 5.62 3.83 3.37
C GLY A 85 6.56 2.61 3.30
N LEU A 86 6.25 1.55 4.04
CA LEU A 86 7.01 0.28 3.99
C LEU A 86 6.91 -0.40 2.61
N THR A 87 5.76 -0.35 1.95
CA THR A 87 5.61 -0.90 0.58
C THR A 87 6.46 -0.11 -0.41
N ALA A 88 6.43 1.22 -0.35
CA ALA A 88 7.25 2.08 -1.19
C ALA A 88 8.75 1.81 -0.99
N TRP A 89 9.19 1.69 0.27
CA TRP A 89 10.57 1.34 0.61
C TRP A 89 10.95 -0.02 0.04
N ALA A 90 10.14 -1.06 0.25
CA ALA A 90 10.40 -2.41 -0.25
C ALA A 90 10.45 -2.46 -1.79
N ALA A 91 9.60 -1.67 -2.47
CA ALA A 91 9.60 -1.56 -3.91
C ALA A 91 10.84 -0.82 -4.45
N ALA A 92 11.32 0.21 -3.74
CA ALA A 92 12.53 0.96 -4.13
C ALA A 92 13.84 0.23 -3.80
N ALA A 93 13.84 -0.70 -2.83
CA ALA A 93 15.04 -1.39 -2.36
C ALA A 93 15.64 -2.34 -3.40
N GLY A 94 16.96 -2.37 -3.52
CA GLY A 94 17.74 -3.28 -4.37
C GLY A 94 17.79 -2.90 -5.85
N GLY A 95 18.80 -3.43 -6.55
CA GLY A 95 19.05 -3.17 -7.96
C GLY A 95 18.05 -3.87 -8.92
N LYS A 96 18.32 -3.77 -10.21
CA LYS A 96 17.44 -4.30 -11.27
C LYS A 96 17.30 -5.83 -11.22
N ASP A 97 18.38 -6.53 -10.87
CA ASP A 97 18.44 -8.00 -10.86
C ASP A 97 18.22 -8.59 -9.47
N ARG A 98 17.51 -7.88 -8.57
CA ARG A 98 17.30 -8.32 -7.19
C ARG A 98 16.55 -9.64 -7.05
N ALA A 99 15.71 -10.02 -8.02
CA ALA A 99 15.05 -11.33 -8.05
C ALA A 99 16.04 -12.51 -8.11
N GLU A 100 17.26 -12.26 -8.63
CA GLU A 100 18.35 -13.25 -8.73
C GLU A 100 19.37 -13.06 -7.62
N THR A 101 19.78 -11.82 -7.33
CA THR A 101 20.87 -11.49 -6.39
C THR A 101 20.40 -11.46 -4.93
N ASN A 102 19.17 -11.05 -4.67
CA ASN A 102 18.56 -10.97 -3.34
C ASN A 102 17.06 -11.32 -3.41
N PRO A 103 16.69 -12.59 -3.65
CA PRO A 103 15.30 -13.00 -3.84
C PRO A 103 14.40 -12.75 -2.63
N ALA A 104 14.96 -12.55 -1.43
CA ALA A 104 14.19 -12.25 -0.23
C ALA A 104 13.43 -10.93 -0.34
N LEU A 105 13.97 -9.91 -1.01
CA LEU A 105 13.32 -8.60 -1.16
C LEU A 105 12.01 -8.68 -1.96
N PRO A 106 11.98 -9.20 -3.21
CA PRO A 106 10.72 -9.29 -3.95
C PRO A 106 9.74 -10.28 -3.34
N ILE A 107 10.19 -11.34 -2.67
CA ILE A 107 9.32 -12.26 -1.95
C ILE A 107 8.66 -11.54 -0.77
N ALA A 108 9.43 -10.86 0.07
CA ALA A 108 8.91 -10.11 1.21
C ALA A 108 7.94 -9.00 0.77
N MET A 109 8.27 -8.25 -0.30
CA MET A 109 7.40 -7.23 -0.86
C MET A 109 6.08 -7.85 -1.35
N GLY A 110 6.13 -8.94 -2.11
CA GLY A 110 4.94 -9.62 -2.62
C GLY A 110 4.05 -10.15 -1.51
N LEU A 111 4.62 -10.83 -0.52
CA LEU A 111 3.87 -11.34 0.64
C LEU A 111 3.24 -10.20 1.45
N LYS A 112 3.98 -9.10 1.65
CA LYS A 112 3.47 -7.92 2.33
C LYS A 112 2.27 -7.30 1.59
N THR A 113 2.38 -7.08 0.29
CA THR A 113 1.27 -6.49 -0.48
C THR A 113 0.03 -7.39 -0.49
N ILE A 114 0.19 -8.71 -0.50
CA ILE A 114 -0.91 -9.67 -0.36
C ILE A 114 -1.55 -9.56 1.03
N ALA A 115 -0.73 -9.53 2.09
CA ALA A 115 -1.22 -9.40 3.47
C ALA A 115 -1.95 -8.07 3.69
N ASP A 116 -1.42 -6.95 3.16
CA ASP A 116 -2.08 -5.64 3.22
C ASP A 116 -3.46 -5.68 2.52
N THR A 117 -3.53 -6.30 1.33
CA THR A 117 -4.78 -6.41 0.59
C THR A 117 -5.80 -7.27 1.34
N ALA A 118 -5.38 -8.40 1.91
CA ALA A 118 -6.25 -9.25 2.74
C ALA A 118 -6.77 -8.50 3.97
N THR A 119 -5.89 -7.70 4.62
CA THR A 119 -6.27 -6.83 5.73
C THR A 119 -7.31 -5.80 5.27
N ASN A 120 -7.08 -5.11 4.15
CA ASN A 120 -8.01 -4.12 3.63
C ASN A 120 -9.41 -4.71 3.33
N LEU A 121 -9.46 -5.93 2.79
CA LEU A 121 -10.74 -6.62 2.55
C LEU A 121 -11.48 -6.94 3.87
N THR A 122 -10.73 -7.35 4.90
CA THR A 122 -11.29 -7.58 6.24
C THR A 122 -11.81 -6.27 6.83
N LEU A 123 -11.03 -5.20 6.70
CA LEU A 123 -11.41 -3.86 7.18
C LEU A 123 -12.66 -3.32 6.47
N ALA A 124 -12.77 -3.50 5.15
CA ALA A 124 -13.96 -3.09 4.40
C ALA A 124 -15.21 -3.85 4.86
N LYS A 125 -15.08 -5.14 5.18
CA LYS A 125 -16.18 -5.93 5.75
C LYS A 125 -16.60 -5.40 7.12
N GLU A 126 -15.65 -5.14 8.02
CA GLU A 126 -15.93 -4.60 9.35
C GLU A 126 -16.55 -3.20 9.28
N GLU A 127 -16.02 -2.34 8.39
CA GLU A 127 -16.52 -1.00 8.12
C GLU A 127 -18.02 -1.03 7.76
N TRP A 128 -18.41 -1.93 6.85
CA TRP A 128 -19.82 -2.13 6.51
C TRP A 128 -20.64 -2.67 7.67
N GLN A 129 -20.12 -3.63 8.42
CA GLN A 129 -20.84 -4.22 9.54
C GLN A 129 -21.13 -3.21 10.66
N GLU A 130 -20.17 -2.36 10.98
CA GLU A 130 -20.26 -1.41 12.09
C GLU A 130 -20.94 -0.09 11.68
N ASN A 131 -20.71 0.39 10.46
CA ASN A 131 -21.14 1.73 10.07
C ASN A 131 -22.28 1.73 9.03
N LYS A 132 -22.55 0.61 8.32
CA LYS A 132 -23.47 0.57 7.16
C LYS A 132 -23.15 1.63 6.09
N ALA A 133 -21.89 2.01 6.02
CA ALA A 133 -21.36 2.97 5.08
C ALA A 133 -19.89 2.61 4.76
N PHE A 134 -19.38 3.10 3.65
CA PHE A 134 -17.98 2.98 3.24
C PHE A 134 -17.28 4.34 3.23
N CYS A 135 -16.00 4.33 3.54
CA CYS A 135 -15.11 5.47 3.37
C CYS A 135 -14.54 5.48 1.95
N ALA A 136 -14.81 6.50 1.16
CA ALA A 136 -14.28 6.61 -0.21
C ALA A 136 -12.75 6.53 -0.27
N TYR A 137 -12.08 7.15 0.68
CA TYR A 137 -10.62 7.16 0.81
C TYR A 137 -10.06 5.76 1.12
N CYS A 138 -10.69 5.03 2.04
CA CYS A 138 -10.29 3.68 2.42
C CYS A 138 -10.49 2.69 1.25
N GLN A 139 -11.62 2.80 0.53
CA GLN A 139 -11.87 1.97 -0.64
C GLN A 139 -10.89 2.28 -1.78
N THR A 140 -10.58 3.56 -2.02
CA THR A 140 -9.54 3.96 -2.99
C THR A 140 -8.17 3.38 -2.61
N ALA A 141 -7.76 3.49 -1.34
CA ALA A 141 -6.53 2.88 -0.86
C ALA A 141 -6.53 1.36 -1.07
N SER A 142 -7.64 0.67 -0.80
CA SER A 142 -7.77 -0.78 -1.03
C SER A 142 -7.55 -1.14 -2.51
N LEU A 143 -8.08 -0.37 -3.45
CA LEU A 143 -7.84 -0.55 -4.89
C LEU A 143 -6.38 -0.36 -5.27
N LEU A 144 -5.68 0.63 -4.68
CA LEU A 144 -4.24 0.83 -4.88
C LEU A 144 -3.43 -0.37 -4.36
N SER A 145 -3.85 -0.99 -3.25
CA SER A 145 -3.22 -2.21 -2.73
C SER A 145 -3.41 -3.40 -3.66
N VAL A 146 -4.62 -3.61 -4.20
CA VAL A 146 -4.89 -4.67 -5.19
C VAL A 146 -4.01 -4.50 -6.44
N ALA A 147 -3.92 -3.27 -6.97
CA ALA A 147 -3.06 -2.98 -8.11
C ALA A 147 -1.58 -3.27 -7.78
N SER A 148 -1.13 -2.94 -6.58
CA SER A 148 0.24 -3.22 -6.12
C SER A 148 0.53 -4.72 -6.06
N VAL A 149 -0.43 -5.56 -5.62
CA VAL A 149 -0.31 -7.04 -5.68
C VAL A 149 -0.10 -7.51 -7.12
N ALA A 150 -0.95 -7.06 -8.04
CA ALA A 150 -0.85 -7.47 -9.46
C ALA A 150 0.52 -7.13 -10.06
N LEU A 151 1.11 -5.99 -9.66
CA LEU A 151 2.43 -5.55 -10.11
C LEU A 151 3.57 -6.30 -9.41
N ALA A 152 3.41 -6.70 -8.14
CA ALA A 152 4.45 -7.36 -7.35
C ALA A 152 4.59 -8.87 -7.67
N VAL A 153 3.49 -9.56 -7.98
CA VAL A 153 3.44 -11.01 -8.20
C VAL A 153 4.44 -11.51 -9.24
N PRO A 154 4.63 -10.90 -10.43
CA PRO A 154 5.56 -11.43 -11.43
C PRO A 154 7.02 -11.48 -10.96
N GLU A 155 7.49 -10.45 -10.25
CA GLU A 155 8.86 -10.42 -9.69
C GLU A 155 8.99 -11.43 -8.54
N MET A 156 8.00 -11.51 -7.66
CA MET A 156 7.94 -12.48 -6.57
C MET A 156 8.03 -13.92 -7.08
N VAL A 157 7.22 -14.30 -8.09
CA VAL A 157 7.23 -15.65 -8.67
C VAL A 157 8.58 -15.98 -9.30
N ARG A 158 9.22 -15.01 -9.97
CA ARG A 158 10.55 -15.20 -10.52
C ARG A 158 11.58 -15.43 -9.42
N ALA A 159 11.53 -14.67 -8.35
CA ALA A 159 12.41 -14.84 -7.20
C ALA A 159 12.23 -16.22 -6.54
N PHE A 160 11.00 -16.68 -6.35
CA PHE A 160 10.73 -18.04 -5.86
C PHE A 160 11.36 -19.11 -6.75
N ARG A 161 11.17 -19.04 -8.07
CA ARG A 161 11.75 -19.99 -9.02
C ARG A 161 13.28 -20.04 -8.92
N ASN A 162 13.93 -18.89 -8.71
CA ASN A 162 15.38 -18.80 -8.58
C ASN A 162 15.88 -19.45 -7.27
N VAL A 163 15.13 -19.36 -6.18
CA VAL A 163 15.48 -20.03 -4.92
C VAL A 163 15.43 -21.55 -5.05
N PHE A 164 14.41 -22.11 -5.73
CA PHE A 164 14.24 -23.57 -5.89
C PHE A 164 15.09 -24.18 -7.01
N ARG A 165 15.75 -23.38 -7.83
CA ARG A 165 16.68 -23.87 -8.87
C ARG A 165 18.14 -23.91 -8.43
N ARG A 166 18.45 -23.37 -7.25
CA ARG A 166 19.78 -23.43 -6.63
C ARG A 166 19.90 -24.66 -5.72
#